data_ad02cc59ace86ba44acc2e1de73a24fb
#
_entry.id   ad02cc59ace86ba44acc2e1de73a24fb
#
_cell.length_a   1.000
_cell.length_b   1.000
_cell.length_c   1.000
_cell.angle_alpha   90.00
_cell.angle_beta   90.00
_cell.angle_gamma   90.00
#
_symmetry.space_group_name_H-M   'P 1'
#
loop_
_entity.id
_entity.type
_entity.pdbx_description
1 polymer ?
#
loop_
_entity_poly.entity_id
_entity_poly.type
_entity_poly.pdbx_seq_one_letter_code
_entity_poly.pdbx_strand_id
1 'polypeptide(L)'
;MSHISSSAFSDTKAHYDLLDGLRGVAALMVIWYHIFEGYAFAGGSIIETFNHGYLAVDFFFILSGFVIGYAYDDRWGRNLTMKNFFKRRLIRLHPMVIMGAVLGAITFCLQGCVQWDGTHIALSMIMLSLLCTIFFIPAMPGAGYEVRGNGEMFPLNGPCWSLFFEYLGNILYALFIHRLSNKALAVLTILLGVALASFAIFDISGYGNMGVGWTLDGINFGGGLLRMLFPFSMGMLLSRNFKPIKVKGAFWICAIALVALFSVPYLEGATPVCTNGIYEAFCVIIAFPVLVWLGASGTTTDKKSTQICKCLGDISYPVYVIHYPFMYLFYAWLIKNQLFTLEQTWQVALCVYAWNILLAYLCLKFYDEPVRKYLARRFLSKKQ
;
A
#
# COMPACT_ATOMS: atom_id res chain seq x y z
N MET A 1 -12.34 -6.22 -32.27
CA MET A 1 -12.03 -7.06 -31.08
C MET A 1 -12.54 -6.30 -29.86
N SER A 2 -13.65 -6.75 -29.29
CA SER A 2 -14.38 -6.09 -28.22
C SER A 2 -13.57 -6.14 -26.91
N HIS A 3 -13.20 -4.97 -26.41
CA HIS A 3 -12.60 -4.76 -25.09
C HIS A 3 -13.57 -5.22 -24.01
N ILE A 4 -13.40 -6.44 -23.51
CA ILE A 4 -14.02 -6.86 -22.26
C ILE A 4 -13.12 -6.28 -21.15
N SER A 5 -13.37 -5.00 -20.83
CA SER A 5 -12.83 -4.37 -19.66
C SER A 5 -13.27 -5.13 -18.40
N SER A 6 -12.55 -5.00 -17.31
CA SER A 6 -12.67 -5.47 -15.93
C SER A 6 -14.09 -5.65 -15.32
N SER A 7 -15.13 -5.73 -16.08
CA SER A 7 -16.54 -5.82 -15.74
C SER A 7 -17.06 -7.20 -15.32
N ALA A 8 -16.19 -8.09 -14.83
CA ALA A 8 -16.65 -9.29 -14.11
C ALA A 8 -17.37 -8.95 -12.79
N PHE A 9 -17.29 -7.68 -12.39
CA PHE A 9 -18.11 -7.08 -11.36
C PHE A 9 -19.03 -6.06 -12.05
N SER A 10 -20.27 -6.44 -12.38
CA SER A 10 -21.27 -5.49 -12.84
C SER A 10 -21.63 -4.55 -11.68
N ASP A 11 -20.73 -3.66 -11.35
CA ASP A 11 -21.00 -2.54 -10.47
C ASP A 11 -21.68 -1.46 -11.31
N THR A 12 -22.95 -1.20 -11.01
CA THR A 12 -23.76 -0.16 -11.65
C THR A 12 -23.32 1.26 -11.30
N LYS A 13 -22.32 1.42 -10.43
CA LYS A 13 -21.76 2.72 -10.03
C LYS A 13 -20.63 3.17 -10.96
N ALA A 14 -20.56 4.47 -11.22
CA ALA A 14 -19.51 5.06 -12.01
C ALA A 14 -18.13 4.76 -11.37
N HIS A 15 -17.15 4.54 -12.23
CA HIS A 15 -15.76 4.26 -11.80
C HIS A 15 -15.00 5.58 -11.67
N TYR A 16 -14.11 5.66 -10.69
CA TYR A 16 -13.26 6.84 -10.45
C TYR A 16 -11.89 6.65 -11.13
N ASP A 17 -11.81 6.78 -12.46
CA ASP A 17 -10.59 6.57 -13.22
C ASP A 17 -9.42 7.44 -12.72
N LEU A 18 -9.70 8.68 -12.28
CA LEU A 18 -8.66 9.56 -11.74
C LEU A 18 -8.06 9.01 -10.44
N LEU A 19 -8.89 8.53 -9.53
CA LEU A 19 -8.39 7.95 -8.27
C LEU A 19 -7.54 6.70 -8.53
N ASP A 20 -7.91 5.89 -9.51
CA ASP A 20 -7.09 4.75 -9.90
C ASP A 20 -5.76 5.20 -10.53
N GLY A 21 -5.77 6.24 -11.35
CA GLY A 21 -4.54 6.84 -11.87
C GLY A 21 -3.62 7.37 -10.76
N LEU A 22 -4.18 8.07 -9.76
CA LEU A 22 -3.43 8.58 -8.60
C LEU A 22 -2.87 7.45 -7.74
N ARG A 23 -3.62 6.34 -7.57
CA ARG A 23 -3.11 5.14 -6.92
C ARG A 23 -1.90 4.57 -7.66
N GLY A 24 -1.90 4.62 -9.00
CA GLY A 24 -0.76 4.22 -9.82
C GLY A 24 0.46 5.12 -9.63
N VAL A 25 0.27 6.44 -9.60
CA VAL A 25 1.34 7.41 -9.30
C VAL A 25 1.96 7.10 -7.93
N ALA A 26 1.13 6.93 -6.90
CA ALA A 26 1.60 6.60 -5.56
C ALA A 26 2.37 5.25 -5.52
N ALA A 27 1.91 4.23 -6.25
CA ALA A 27 2.60 2.94 -6.33
C ALA A 27 4.00 3.05 -6.97
N LEU A 28 4.14 3.88 -8.01
CA LEU A 28 5.44 4.15 -8.62
C LEU A 28 6.38 4.91 -7.67
N MET A 29 5.85 5.83 -6.87
CA MET A 29 6.64 6.55 -5.85
C MET A 29 7.06 5.64 -4.70
N VAL A 30 6.34 4.56 -4.40
CA VAL A 30 6.78 3.54 -3.43
C VAL A 30 8.05 2.83 -3.90
N ILE A 31 8.15 2.43 -5.18
CA ILE A 31 9.38 1.84 -5.72
C ILE A 31 10.53 2.83 -5.57
N TRP A 32 10.30 4.09 -5.93
CA TRP A 32 11.29 5.16 -5.82
C TRP A 32 11.77 5.33 -4.37
N TYR A 33 10.84 5.37 -3.42
CA TYR A 33 11.16 5.43 -2.00
C TYR A 33 12.06 4.27 -1.56
N HIS A 34 11.71 3.03 -1.89
CA HIS A 34 12.47 1.86 -1.48
C HIS A 34 13.86 1.76 -2.14
N ILE A 35 14.08 2.37 -3.29
CA ILE A 35 15.45 2.51 -3.83
C ILE A 35 16.31 3.35 -2.87
N PHE A 36 15.77 4.47 -2.38
CA PHE A 36 16.48 5.34 -1.45
C PHE A 36 16.60 4.74 -0.04
N GLU A 37 15.56 4.08 0.44
CA GLU A 37 15.61 3.30 1.67
C GLU A 37 16.74 2.27 1.62
N GLY A 38 16.98 1.65 0.46
CA GLY A 38 18.07 0.70 0.26
C GLY A 38 19.44 1.29 0.53
N TYR A 39 19.68 2.54 0.18
CA TYR A 39 20.96 3.21 0.49
C TYR A 39 21.15 3.40 1.99
N ALA A 40 20.10 3.86 2.70
CA ALA A 40 20.15 3.97 4.15
C ALA A 40 20.34 2.60 4.81
N PHE A 41 19.61 1.59 4.34
CA PHE A 41 19.71 0.22 4.85
C PHE A 41 21.12 -0.39 4.64
N ALA A 42 21.77 -0.05 3.55
CA ALA A 42 23.13 -0.48 3.26
C ALA A 42 24.22 0.24 4.10
N GLY A 43 23.87 1.29 4.85
CA GLY A 43 24.78 2.05 5.71
C GLY A 43 24.99 3.50 5.29
N GLY A 44 24.21 4.00 4.32
CA GLY A 44 24.18 5.41 3.93
C GLY A 44 23.46 6.28 4.96
N SER A 45 23.54 7.60 4.79
CA SER A 45 22.89 8.59 5.65
C SER A 45 21.38 8.59 5.41
N ILE A 46 20.57 8.40 6.46
CA ILE A 46 19.10 8.54 6.41
C ILE A 46 18.71 9.93 5.93
N ILE A 47 19.41 10.97 6.41
CA ILE A 47 19.12 12.37 6.08
C ILE A 47 19.28 12.64 4.59
N GLU A 48 20.31 12.04 3.96
CA GLU A 48 20.62 12.26 2.55
C GLU A 48 19.82 11.36 1.61
N THR A 49 19.29 10.24 2.11
CA THR A 49 18.68 9.21 1.28
C THR A 49 17.18 9.06 1.47
N PHE A 50 16.65 9.27 2.68
CA PHE A 50 15.24 9.08 2.96
C PHE A 50 14.37 10.19 2.37
N ASN A 51 13.19 9.82 1.90
CA ASN A 51 12.11 10.72 1.49
C ASN A 51 10.78 10.20 2.04
N HIS A 52 9.70 10.96 1.90
CA HIS A 52 8.40 10.62 2.49
C HIS A 52 7.52 9.69 1.62
N GLY A 53 8.11 8.96 0.67
CA GLY A 53 7.37 8.04 -0.20
C GLY A 53 6.65 6.90 0.53
N TYR A 54 7.06 6.52 1.74
CA TYR A 54 6.36 5.56 2.60
C TYR A 54 4.96 6.00 3.01
N LEU A 55 4.64 7.29 2.95
CA LEU A 55 3.29 7.83 3.18
C LEU A 55 2.29 7.45 2.07
N ALA A 56 2.76 6.91 0.96
CA ALA A 56 1.88 6.38 -0.08
C ALA A 56 0.93 5.29 0.46
N VAL A 57 1.35 4.57 1.49
CA VAL A 57 0.51 3.57 2.18
C VAL A 57 -0.71 4.24 2.84
N ASP A 58 -0.50 5.37 3.50
CA ASP A 58 -1.58 6.13 4.14
C ASP A 58 -2.56 6.69 3.09
N PHE A 59 -2.04 7.13 1.95
CA PHE A 59 -2.86 7.52 0.80
C PHE A 59 -3.67 6.34 0.25
N PHE A 60 -3.10 5.13 0.17
CA PHE A 60 -3.85 3.93 -0.23
C PHE A 60 -4.96 3.58 0.76
N PHE A 61 -4.75 3.75 2.05
CA PHE A 61 -5.79 3.50 3.04
C PHE A 61 -6.96 4.50 2.93
N ILE A 62 -6.71 5.79 2.62
CA ILE A 62 -7.78 6.76 2.34
C ILE A 62 -8.56 6.33 1.09
N LEU A 63 -7.87 5.97 0.02
CA LEU A 63 -8.50 5.49 -1.21
C LEU A 63 -9.32 4.22 -0.96
N SER A 64 -8.79 3.28 -0.16
CA SER A 64 -9.51 2.04 0.19
C SER A 64 -10.79 2.36 0.95
N GLY A 65 -10.74 3.23 1.96
CA GLY A 65 -11.91 3.68 2.70
C GLY A 65 -12.95 4.36 1.81
N PHE A 66 -12.51 5.27 0.92
CA PHE A 66 -13.38 5.96 -0.02
C PHE A 66 -14.08 4.98 -0.97
N VAL A 67 -13.31 4.10 -1.61
CA VAL A 67 -13.85 3.13 -2.58
C VAL A 67 -14.77 2.11 -1.92
N ILE A 68 -14.44 1.64 -0.72
CA ILE A 68 -15.27 0.69 0.03
C ILE A 68 -16.59 1.36 0.46
N GLY A 69 -16.53 2.55 1.03
CA GLY A 69 -17.75 3.30 1.39
C GLY A 69 -18.62 3.54 0.16
N TYR A 70 -18.05 4.02 -0.93
CA TYR A 70 -18.76 4.26 -2.19
C TYR A 70 -19.36 2.98 -2.77
N ALA A 71 -18.61 1.88 -2.82
CA ALA A 71 -19.06 0.66 -3.48
C ALA A 71 -20.06 -0.15 -2.67
N TYR A 72 -20.02 -0.07 -1.34
CA TYR A 72 -20.72 -1.07 -0.52
C TYR A 72 -21.68 -0.52 0.53
N ASP A 73 -21.57 0.73 1.01
CA ASP A 73 -22.36 1.24 2.14
C ASP A 73 -23.88 1.14 1.93
N ASP A 74 -24.37 1.43 0.74
CA ASP A 74 -25.81 1.38 0.40
C ASP A 74 -26.33 -0.02 0.04
N ARG A 75 -25.47 -1.03 0.04
CA ARG A 75 -25.81 -2.41 -0.36
C ARG A 75 -26.02 -3.35 0.82
N TRP A 76 -25.55 -2.96 2.02
CA TRP A 76 -25.74 -3.78 3.21
C TRP A 76 -27.23 -3.96 3.55
N GLY A 77 -27.60 -5.22 3.87
CA GLY A 77 -29.00 -5.57 4.17
C GLY A 77 -29.93 -5.66 2.95
N ARG A 78 -29.44 -5.34 1.73
CA ARG A 78 -30.21 -5.45 0.49
C ARG A 78 -29.69 -6.62 -0.37
N ASN A 79 -28.57 -6.42 -1.04
CA ASN A 79 -27.97 -7.38 -1.97
C ASN A 79 -26.53 -7.74 -1.63
N LEU A 80 -25.99 -7.27 -0.49
CA LEU A 80 -24.68 -7.59 0.00
C LEU A 80 -24.73 -8.28 1.35
N THR A 81 -24.20 -9.50 1.42
CA THR A 81 -23.98 -10.23 2.66
C THR A 81 -22.50 -10.16 3.04
N MET A 82 -22.19 -10.35 4.32
CA MET A 82 -20.80 -10.41 4.82
C MET A 82 -19.96 -11.44 4.04
N LYS A 83 -20.51 -12.63 3.80
CA LYS A 83 -19.86 -13.68 3.01
C LYS A 83 -19.52 -13.21 1.59
N ASN A 84 -20.44 -12.52 0.92
CA ASN A 84 -20.21 -12.01 -0.44
C ASN A 84 -19.24 -10.84 -0.46
N PHE A 85 -19.23 -9.99 0.57
CA PHE A 85 -18.23 -8.93 0.72
C PHE A 85 -16.82 -9.52 0.82
N PHE A 86 -16.57 -10.45 1.76
CA PHE A 86 -15.25 -11.07 1.92
C PHE A 86 -14.82 -11.87 0.69
N LYS A 87 -15.72 -12.60 0.04
CA LYS A 87 -15.40 -13.26 -1.23
C LYS A 87 -14.89 -12.29 -2.29
N ARG A 88 -15.56 -11.14 -2.45
CA ARG A 88 -15.15 -10.11 -3.42
C ARG A 88 -13.77 -9.53 -3.07
N ARG A 89 -13.51 -9.25 -1.79
CA ARG A 89 -12.22 -8.71 -1.33
C ARG A 89 -11.09 -9.73 -1.51
N LEU A 90 -11.32 -10.98 -1.11
CA LEU A 90 -10.34 -12.06 -1.30
C LEU A 90 -10.00 -12.28 -2.78
N ILE A 91 -11.00 -12.37 -3.66
CA ILE A 91 -10.76 -12.55 -5.10
C ILE A 91 -9.98 -11.36 -5.68
N ARG A 92 -10.19 -10.15 -5.18
CA ARG A 92 -9.49 -8.96 -5.67
C ARG A 92 -8.04 -8.88 -5.22
N LEU A 93 -7.74 -9.23 -3.96
CA LEU A 93 -6.45 -8.94 -3.33
C LEU A 93 -5.54 -10.18 -3.24
N HIS A 94 -6.10 -11.30 -2.84
CA HIS A 94 -5.31 -12.45 -2.43
C HIS A 94 -4.47 -13.14 -3.52
N PRO A 95 -4.89 -13.21 -4.79
CA PRO A 95 -4.05 -13.79 -5.83
C PRO A 95 -2.66 -13.15 -5.92
N MET A 96 -2.60 -11.82 -5.90
CA MET A 96 -1.30 -11.12 -5.96
C MET A 96 -0.48 -11.28 -4.68
N VAL A 97 -1.11 -11.44 -3.52
CA VAL A 97 -0.38 -11.75 -2.26
C VAL A 97 0.36 -13.08 -2.40
N ILE A 98 -0.31 -14.11 -2.92
CA ILE A 98 0.31 -15.42 -3.18
C ILE A 98 1.49 -15.26 -4.17
N MET A 99 1.30 -14.52 -5.26
CA MET A 99 2.37 -14.27 -6.24
C MET A 99 3.57 -13.55 -5.59
N GLY A 100 3.32 -12.50 -4.82
CA GLY A 100 4.38 -11.75 -4.13
C GLY A 100 5.12 -12.60 -3.10
N ALA A 101 4.42 -13.46 -2.35
CA ALA A 101 5.03 -14.38 -1.40
C ALA A 101 5.93 -15.42 -2.09
N VAL A 102 5.47 -15.99 -3.22
CA VAL A 102 6.25 -16.94 -4.02
C VAL A 102 7.50 -16.27 -4.61
N LEU A 103 7.35 -15.07 -5.19
CA LEU A 103 8.50 -14.29 -5.68
C LEU A 103 9.47 -13.98 -4.53
N GLY A 104 8.97 -13.65 -3.33
CA GLY A 104 9.77 -13.43 -2.15
C GLY A 104 10.58 -14.65 -1.72
N ALA A 105 9.98 -15.84 -1.74
CA ALA A 105 10.70 -17.08 -1.47
C ALA A 105 11.78 -17.37 -2.51
N ILE A 106 11.46 -17.17 -3.80
CA ILE A 106 12.42 -17.36 -4.91
C ILE A 106 13.61 -16.38 -4.75
N THR A 107 13.34 -15.08 -4.55
CA THR A 107 14.41 -14.08 -4.40
C THR A 107 15.23 -14.30 -3.15
N PHE A 108 14.65 -14.78 -2.05
CA PHE A 108 15.37 -15.14 -0.84
C PHE A 108 16.32 -16.32 -1.09
N CYS A 109 15.89 -17.34 -1.83
CA CYS A 109 16.76 -18.43 -2.24
C CYS A 109 17.88 -17.96 -3.20
N LEU A 110 17.59 -17.05 -4.13
CA LEU A 110 18.59 -16.44 -5.01
C LEU A 110 19.62 -15.60 -4.23
N GLN A 111 19.21 -15.01 -3.12
CA GLN A 111 20.10 -14.28 -2.19
C GLN A 111 21.03 -15.22 -1.38
N GLY A 112 20.80 -16.55 -1.43
CA GLY A 112 21.61 -17.56 -0.75
C GLY A 112 20.99 -18.12 0.52
N CYS A 113 19.70 -17.89 0.77
CA CYS A 113 18.98 -18.37 1.97
C CYS A 113 19.66 -17.89 3.29
N VAL A 114 20.09 -16.66 3.34
CA VAL A 114 20.78 -16.09 4.50
C VAL A 114 20.04 -14.85 5.03
N GLN A 115 20.05 -14.69 6.34
CA GLN A 115 19.61 -13.47 7.03
C GLN A 115 20.57 -12.31 6.74
N TRP A 116 20.20 -11.11 7.16
CA TRP A 116 21.06 -9.93 7.00
C TRP A 116 22.38 -10.01 7.75
N ASP A 117 22.45 -10.82 8.82
CA ASP A 117 23.67 -11.11 9.60
C ASP A 117 24.51 -12.27 9.03
N GLY A 118 24.09 -12.89 7.93
CA GLY A 118 24.74 -14.02 7.29
C GLY A 118 24.32 -15.40 7.80
N THR A 119 23.41 -15.47 8.77
CA THR A 119 22.90 -16.76 9.29
C THR A 119 22.11 -17.52 8.23
N HIS A 120 22.48 -18.78 7.98
CA HIS A 120 21.77 -19.66 7.04
C HIS A 120 20.40 -20.10 7.56
N ILE A 121 19.39 -20.04 6.70
CA ILE A 121 18.03 -20.45 6.98
C ILE A 121 17.70 -21.76 6.26
N ALA A 122 17.21 -22.73 7.03
CA ALA A 122 16.78 -24.02 6.50
C ALA A 122 15.56 -23.84 5.56
N LEU A 123 15.50 -24.63 4.49
CA LEU A 123 14.39 -24.61 3.53
C LEU A 123 13.03 -24.80 4.19
N SER A 124 12.94 -25.62 5.26
CA SER A 124 11.71 -25.83 6.04
C SER A 124 11.19 -24.50 6.65
N MET A 125 12.07 -23.64 7.12
CA MET A 125 11.69 -22.33 7.69
C MET A 125 11.27 -21.36 6.59
N ILE A 126 11.92 -21.41 5.42
CA ILE A 126 11.50 -20.61 4.24
C ILE A 126 10.09 -21.05 3.81
N MET A 127 9.83 -22.34 3.72
CA MET A 127 8.51 -22.86 3.38
C MET A 127 7.44 -22.52 4.41
N LEU A 128 7.79 -22.55 5.71
CA LEU A 128 6.89 -22.11 6.77
C LEU A 128 6.60 -20.60 6.65
N SER A 129 7.62 -19.77 6.42
CA SER A 129 7.47 -18.34 6.20
C SER A 129 6.58 -18.05 4.97
N LEU A 130 6.75 -18.81 3.88
CA LEU A 130 5.91 -18.72 2.69
C LEU A 130 4.44 -19.02 3.01
N LEU A 131 4.16 -20.10 3.73
CA LEU A 131 2.80 -20.45 4.14
C LEU A 131 2.22 -19.39 5.06
N CYS A 132 2.98 -18.91 6.05
CA CYS A 132 2.55 -17.83 6.94
C CYS A 132 2.21 -16.55 6.14
N THR A 133 3.04 -16.15 5.18
CA THR A 133 2.78 -14.99 4.33
C THR A 133 1.52 -15.17 3.48
N ILE A 134 1.33 -16.34 2.89
CA ILE A 134 0.12 -16.67 2.10
C ILE A 134 -1.15 -16.55 2.95
N PHE A 135 -1.13 -17.00 4.21
CA PHE A 135 -2.30 -16.96 5.07
C PHE A 135 -2.39 -15.70 5.96
N PHE A 136 -1.53 -14.71 5.72
CA PHE A 136 -1.43 -13.51 6.56
C PHE A 136 -1.23 -13.80 8.06
N ILE A 137 -0.43 -14.82 8.35
CA ILE A 137 0.05 -15.10 9.72
C ILE A 137 1.37 -14.35 9.89
N PRO A 138 1.41 -13.27 10.70
CA PRO A 138 2.62 -12.47 10.85
C PRO A 138 3.69 -13.28 11.60
N ALA A 139 4.95 -13.06 11.20
CA ALA A 139 6.08 -13.60 11.94
C ALA A 139 6.29 -12.80 13.23
N MET A 140 6.54 -13.54 14.32
CA MET A 140 6.99 -12.93 15.56
C MET A 140 8.47 -12.57 15.44
N PRO A 141 8.90 -11.42 15.95
CA PRO A 141 10.32 -11.08 16.01
C PRO A 141 11.14 -12.18 16.70
N GLY A 142 12.22 -12.60 16.08
CA GLY A 142 13.09 -13.68 16.58
C GLY A 142 12.56 -15.11 16.37
N ALA A 143 11.41 -15.31 15.75
CA ALA A 143 10.95 -16.64 15.39
C ALA A 143 11.77 -17.21 14.22
N GLY A 144 12.00 -18.54 14.21
CA GLY A 144 12.82 -19.16 13.15
C GLY A 144 12.31 -19.01 11.73
N TYR A 145 11.00 -18.73 11.54
CA TYR A 145 10.39 -18.44 10.25
C TYR A 145 10.36 -16.94 9.91
N GLU A 146 10.85 -16.08 10.79
CA GLU A 146 11.24 -14.71 10.48
C GLU A 146 12.62 -14.75 9.81
N VAL A 147 12.62 -15.05 8.52
CA VAL A 147 13.82 -15.48 7.76
C VAL A 147 14.79 -14.34 7.44
N ARG A 148 14.48 -13.07 7.76
CA ARG A 148 15.37 -11.92 7.47
C ARG A 148 16.22 -11.50 8.67
N GLY A 149 15.77 -11.76 9.89
CA GLY A 149 16.48 -11.39 11.12
C GLY A 149 16.33 -9.92 11.51
N ASN A 150 15.40 -9.19 10.91
CA ASN A 150 15.13 -7.78 11.21
C ASN A 150 13.74 -7.53 11.82
N GLY A 151 13.01 -8.60 12.15
CA GLY A 151 11.72 -8.52 12.83
C GLY A 151 10.51 -8.26 11.93
N GLU A 152 10.65 -8.33 10.61
CA GLU A 152 9.53 -8.10 9.68
C GLU A 152 8.39 -9.10 9.87
N MET A 153 7.14 -8.59 9.94
CA MET A 153 5.93 -9.43 10.01
C MET A 153 5.79 -10.38 8.81
N PHE A 154 6.25 -9.95 7.64
CA PHE A 154 6.18 -10.72 6.40
C PHE A 154 7.54 -10.70 5.69
N PRO A 155 8.53 -11.45 6.18
CA PRO A 155 9.92 -11.31 5.79
C PRO A 155 10.23 -11.73 4.35
N LEU A 156 9.32 -12.43 3.67
CA LEU A 156 9.43 -12.74 2.24
C LEU A 156 8.89 -11.60 1.36
N ASN A 157 8.00 -10.75 1.92
CA ASN A 157 7.42 -9.64 1.19
C ASN A 157 6.97 -8.54 2.17
N GLY A 158 7.91 -7.67 2.56
CA GLY A 158 7.71 -6.62 3.56
C GLY A 158 6.39 -5.86 3.42
N PRO A 159 6.03 -5.29 2.24
CA PRO A 159 4.79 -4.53 2.06
C PRO A 159 3.48 -5.28 2.40
N CYS A 160 3.51 -6.58 2.59
CA CYS A 160 2.35 -7.35 3.07
C CYS A 160 1.86 -6.88 4.45
N TRP A 161 2.68 -6.17 5.24
CA TRP A 161 2.24 -5.58 6.50
C TRP A 161 1.04 -4.66 6.31
N SER A 162 1.05 -3.80 5.32
CA SER A 162 -0.04 -2.86 5.06
C SER A 162 -1.28 -3.56 4.51
N LEU A 163 -1.09 -4.61 3.70
CA LEU A 163 -2.21 -5.44 3.23
C LEU A 163 -2.86 -6.20 4.39
N PHE A 164 -2.07 -6.67 5.37
CA PHE A 164 -2.61 -7.25 6.60
C PHE A 164 -3.52 -6.24 7.32
N PHE A 165 -3.08 -4.98 7.49
CA PHE A 165 -3.93 -3.95 8.06
C PHE A 165 -5.12 -3.59 7.14
N GLU A 166 -4.98 -3.65 5.82
CA GLU A 166 -6.12 -3.49 4.91
C GLU A 166 -7.18 -4.58 5.11
N TYR A 167 -6.78 -5.85 5.29
CA TYR A 167 -7.71 -6.92 5.62
C TYR A 167 -8.37 -6.68 6.98
N LEU A 168 -7.63 -6.24 7.96
CA LEU A 168 -8.17 -5.87 9.27
C LEU A 168 -9.18 -4.72 9.15
N GLY A 169 -8.88 -3.69 8.36
CA GLY A 169 -9.80 -2.61 8.03
C GLY A 169 -11.09 -3.10 7.36
N ASN A 170 -10.98 -4.05 6.42
CA ASN A 170 -12.14 -4.68 5.79
C ASN A 170 -13.01 -5.47 6.80
N ILE A 171 -12.38 -6.16 7.76
CA ILE A 171 -13.08 -6.89 8.83
C ILE A 171 -13.81 -5.89 9.73
N LEU A 172 -13.13 -4.86 10.21
CA LEU A 172 -13.72 -3.82 11.05
C LEU A 172 -14.85 -3.07 10.33
N TYR A 173 -14.68 -2.79 9.05
CA TYR A 173 -15.75 -2.23 8.22
C TYR A 173 -16.97 -3.15 8.19
N ALA A 174 -16.80 -4.42 7.85
CA ALA A 174 -17.90 -5.37 7.71
C ALA A 174 -18.62 -5.68 9.04
N LEU A 175 -17.91 -5.61 10.16
CA LEU A 175 -18.50 -5.89 11.47
C LEU A 175 -19.12 -4.65 12.13
N PHE A 176 -18.48 -3.48 12.02
CA PHE A 176 -18.81 -2.32 12.85
C PHE A 176 -19.00 -1.04 12.05
N ILE A 177 -17.99 -0.61 11.25
CA ILE A 177 -17.90 0.76 10.75
C ILE A 177 -19.06 1.10 9.80
N HIS A 178 -19.51 0.17 8.95
CA HIS A 178 -20.63 0.40 8.04
C HIS A 178 -21.93 0.76 8.77
N ARG A 179 -22.07 0.39 10.06
CA ARG A 179 -23.28 0.67 10.87
C ARG A 179 -23.23 2.03 11.55
N LEU A 180 -22.07 2.68 11.59
CA LEU A 180 -21.94 3.98 12.23
C LEU A 180 -22.70 5.05 11.45
N SER A 181 -23.41 5.92 12.17
CA SER A 181 -23.95 7.15 11.59
C SER A 181 -22.82 8.07 11.13
N ASN A 182 -23.13 9.02 10.23
CA ASN A 182 -22.11 10.00 9.79
C ASN A 182 -21.52 10.80 10.96
N LYS A 183 -22.32 11.13 11.98
CA LYS A 183 -21.85 11.83 13.17
C LYS A 183 -20.88 10.95 13.99
N ALA A 184 -21.25 9.68 14.22
CA ALA A 184 -20.40 8.75 14.95
C ALA A 184 -19.09 8.47 14.21
N LEU A 185 -19.15 8.29 12.88
CA LEU A 185 -17.95 8.12 12.04
C LEU A 185 -17.07 9.38 12.07
N ALA A 186 -17.66 10.57 12.03
CA ALA A 186 -16.91 11.83 12.13
C ALA A 186 -16.19 11.95 13.47
N VAL A 187 -16.87 11.67 14.59
CA VAL A 187 -16.26 11.68 15.93
C VAL A 187 -15.11 10.67 16.01
N LEU A 188 -15.33 9.43 15.54
CA LEU A 188 -14.28 8.41 15.47
C LEU A 188 -13.08 8.89 14.65
N THR A 189 -13.32 9.46 13.47
CA THR A 189 -12.26 9.97 12.58
C THR A 189 -11.47 11.10 13.24
N ILE A 190 -12.14 12.03 13.94
CA ILE A 190 -11.47 13.12 14.68
C ILE A 190 -10.57 12.54 15.78
N LEU A 191 -11.08 11.61 16.59
CA LEU A 191 -10.32 11.00 17.69
C LEU A 191 -9.10 10.25 17.15
N LEU A 192 -9.25 9.48 16.07
CA LEU A 192 -8.16 8.78 15.41
C LEU A 192 -7.16 9.76 14.79
N GLY A 193 -7.61 10.88 14.22
CA GLY A 193 -6.76 11.91 13.68
C GLY A 193 -5.92 12.60 14.75
N VAL A 194 -6.51 12.92 15.90
CA VAL A 194 -5.77 13.47 17.06
C VAL A 194 -4.74 12.45 17.54
N ALA A 195 -5.11 11.18 17.68
CA ALA A 195 -4.20 10.13 18.11
C ALA A 195 -3.03 9.96 17.13
N LEU A 196 -3.30 9.95 15.80
CA LEU A 196 -2.27 9.84 14.77
C LEU A 196 -1.34 11.05 14.76
N ALA A 197 -1.90 12.27 14.85
CA ALA A 197 -1.10 13.49 14.95
C ALA A 197 -0.20 13.47 16.19
N SER A 198 -0.73 13.08 17.35
CA SER A 198 0.05 12.94 18.57
C SER A 198 1.15 11.91 18.44
N PHE A 199 0.84 10.74 17.85
CA PHE A 199 1.80 9.68 17.61
C PHE A 199 2.99 10.15 16.75
N ALA A 200 2.70 10.88 15.66
CA ALA A 200 3.71 11.40 14.74
C ALA A 200 4.50 12.56 15.34
N ILE A 201 3.80 13.60 15.83
CA ILE A 201 4.41 14.87 16.29
C ILE A 201 5.29 14.68 17.53
N PHE A 202 4.89 13.81 18.45
CA PHE A 202 5.67 13.51 19.66
C PHE A 202 6.60 12.30 19.51
N ASP A 203 6.78 11.82 18.27
CA ASP A 203 7.66 10.69 17.94
C ASP A 203 7.52 9.50 18.90
N ILE A 204 6.26 9.06 19.11
CA ILE A 204 5.97 7.95 20.04
C ILE A 204 6.66 6.65 19.58
N SER A 205 6.97 6.55 18.28
CA SER A 205 7.74 5.42 17.73
C SER A 205 9.20 5.43 18.16
N GLY A 206 9.79 6.60 18.38
CA GLY A 206 11.23 6.80 18.57
C GLY A 206 12.06 6.68 17.29
N TYR A 207 11.40 6.63 16.10
CA TYR A 207 12.09 6.50 14.81
C TYR A 207 12.33 7.85 14.11
N GLY A 208 11.83 8.95 14.68
CA GLY A 208 11.87 10.26 14.05
C GLY A 208 10.95 10.39 12.83
N ASN A 209 10.05 9.43 12.63
CA ASN A 209 9.06 9.40 11.54
C ASN A 209 7.96 8.36 11.79
N MET A 210 6.89 8.39 10.97
CA MET A 210 5.77 7.44 11.03
C MET A 210 6.03 6.12 10.26
N GLY A 211 7.27 5.73 9.99
CA GLY A 211 7.63 4.49 9.29
C GLY A 211 7.40 3.22 10.10
N VAL A 212 6.22 3.06 10.70
CA VAL A 212 5.83 1.94 11.58
C VAL A 212 4.77 1.05 10.95
N GLY A 213 4.59 -0.14 11.51
CA GLY A 213 3.57 -1.11 11.13
C GLY A 213 4.15 -2.41 10.56
N TRP A 214 5.45 -2.49 10.35
CA TRP A 214 6.11 -3.60 9.66
C TRP A 214 6.65 -4.71 10.58
N THR A 215 6.72 -4.47 11.91
CA THR A 215 7.05 -5.49 12.91
C THR A 215 5.87 -5.77 13.85
N LEU A 216 5.86 -6.95 14.48
CA LEU A 216 4.82 -7.37 15.41
C LEU A 216 5.23 -7.08 16.87
N ASP A 217 5.55 -5.83 17.15
CA ASP A 217 5.71 -5.29 18.51
C ASP A 217 4.59 -4.29 18.81
N GLY A 218 4.44 -3.90 20.09
CA GLY A 218 3.32 -3.09 20.51
C GLY A 218 3.27 -1.70 19.86
N ILE A 219 4.42 -1.06 19.67
CA ILE A 219 4.53 0.28 19.07
C ILE A 219 4.26 0.23 17.57
N ASN A 220 4.90 -0.69 16.86
CA ASN A 220 4.69 -0.86 15.43
C ASN A 220 3.27 -1.30 15.13
N PHE A 221 2.72 -2.29 15.86
CA PHE A 221 1.35 -2.73 15.64
C PHE A 221 0.34 -1.61 15.92
N GLY A 222 0.48 -0.90 17.03
CA GLY A 222 -0.38 0.24 17.40
C GLY A 222 -0.29 1.38 16.37
N GLY A 223 0.92 1.74 15.96
CA GLY A 223 1.16 2.75 14.93
C GLY A 223 0.61 2.35 13.58
N GLY A 224 0.83 1.10 13.14
CA GLY A 224 0.26 0.55 11.91
C GLY A 224 -1.27 0.54 11.92
N LEU A 225 -1.88 0.23 13.08
CA LEU A 225 -3.32 0.28 13.26
C LEU A 225 -3.86 1.72 13.15
N LEU A 226 -3.19 2.71 13.74
CA LEU A 226 -3.56 4.13 13.62
C LEU A 226 -3.42 4.62 12.18
N ARG A 227 -2.32 4.28 11.52
CA ARG A 227 -2.06 4.58 10.10
C ARG A 227 -3.10 3.97 9.17
N MET A 228 -3.75 2.87 9.55
CA MET A 228 -4.86 2.30 8.78
C MET A 228 -6.19 2.91 9.18
N LEU A 229 -6.53 2.95 10.47
CA LEU A 229 -7.87 3.32 10.95
C LEU A 229 -8.24 4.76 10.63
N PHE A 230 -7.33 5.72 10.84
CA PHE A 230 -7.61 7.13 10.54
C PHE A 230 -7.86 7.34 9.05
N PRO A 231 -6.89 7.01 8.13
CA PRO A 231 -7.08 7.25 6.70
C PRO A 231 -8.29 6.50 6.13
N PHE A 232 -8.50 5.25 6.55
CA PHE A 232 -9.63 4.45 6.10
C PHE A 232 -10.97 5.07 6.52
N SER A 233 -11.08 5.51 7.78
CA SER A 233 -12.29 6.17 8.29
C SER A 233 -12.53 7.53 7.62
N MET A 234 -11.46 8.29 7.37
CA MET A 234 -11.50 9.55 6.62
C MET A 234 -11.98 9.33 5.19
N GLY A 235 -11.44 8.32 4.49
CA GLY A 235 -11.88 7.96 3.15
C GLY A 235 -13.37 7.62 3.09
N MET A 236 -13.86 6.85 4.05
CA MET A 236 -15.29 6.53 4.17
C MET A 236 -16.15 7.76 4.45
N LEU A 237 -15.71 8.63 5.37
CA LEU A 237 -16.41 9.87 5.69
C LEU A 237 -16.50 10.78 4.46
N LEU A 238 -15.42 10.88 3.69
CA LEU A 238 -15.39 11.58 2.41
C LEU A 238 -16.42 10.99 1.44
N SER A 239 -16.44 9.66 1.26
CA SER A 239 -17.36 9.03 0.30
C SER A 239 -18.84 9.24 0.64
N ARG A 240 -19.17 9.24 1.94
CA ARG A 240 -20.55 9.46 2.43
C ARG A 240 -21.04 10.89 2.27
N ASN A 241 -20.12 11.85 2.36
CA ASN A 241 -20.44 13.28 2.30
C ASN A 241 -19.95 13.93 1.00
N PHE A 242 -19.59 13.10 0.02
CA PHE A 242 -18.96 13.57 -1.21
C PHE A 242 -19.90 14.45 -2.03
N LYS A 243 -19.42 15.65 -2.33
CA LYS A 243 -20.05 16.56 -3.29
C LYS A 243 -19.01 16.94 -4.34
N PRO A 244 -19.15 16.49 -5.59
CA PRO A 244 -18.19 16.78 -6.61
C PRO A 244 -18.17 18.27 -6.96
N ILE A 245 -16.97 18.77 -7.24
CA ILE A 245 -16.74 20.09 -7.86
C ILE A 245 -16.13 19.87 -9.23
N LYS A 246 -16.31 20.83 -10.14
CA LYS A 246 -15.72 20.76 -11.49
C LYS A 246 -14.28 21.27 -11.44
N VAL A 247 -13.31 20.36 -11.49
CA VAL A 247 -11.87 20.70 -11.53
C VAL A 247 -11.27 20.24 -12.85
N LYS A 248 -10.87 21.21 -13.68
CA LYS A 248 -10.14 20.90 -14.92
C LYS A 248 -8.70 20.50 -14.59
N GLY A 249 -8.19 19.44 -15.22
CA GLY A 249 -6.83 18.98 -15.02
C GLY A 249 -6.57 18.36 -13.64
N ALA A 250 -7.61 17.96 -12.91
CA ALA A 250 -7.52 17.41 -11.56
C ALA A 250 -6.48 16.28 -11.43
N PHE A 251 -6.38 15.38 -12.42
CA PHE A 251 -5.39 14.32 -12.42
C PHE A 251 -3.97 14.87 -12.32
N TRP A 252 -3.61 15.79 -13.20
CA TRP A 252 -2.23 16.31 -13.25
C TRP A 252 -1.89 17.15 -12.02
N ILE A 253 -2.84 17.94 -11.53
CA ILE A 253 -2.67 18.72 -10.29
C ILE A 253 -2.41 17.78 -9.12
N CYS A 254 -3.26 16.76 -8.93
CA CYS A 254 -3.12 15.81 -7.84
C CYS A 254 -1.87 14.94 -7.99
N ALA A 255 -1.54 14.50 -9.22
CA ALA A 255 -0.35 13.69 -9.48
C ALA A 255 0.95 14.45 -9.16
N ILE A 256 1.06 15.68 -9.61
CA ILE A 256 2.21 16.55 -9.31
C ILE A 256 2.30 16.81 -7.81
N ALA A 257 1.18 17.11 -7.16
CA ALA A 257 1.15 17.31 -5.71
C ALA A 257 1.59 16.06 -4.94
N LEU A 258 1.11 14.87 -5.32
CA LEU A 258 1.55 13.60 -4.70
C LEU A 258 3.05 13.37 -4.88
N VAL A 259 3.57 13.54 -6.10
CA VAL A 259 5.00 13.39 -6.36
C VAL A 259 5.80 14.38 -5.52
N ALA A 260 5.38 15.64 -5.44
CA ALA A 260 6.04 16.66 -4.64
C ALA A 260 6.03 16.28 -3.15
N LEU A 261 4.87 15.88 -2.59
CA LEU A 261 4.74 15.51 -1.19
C LEU A 261 5.58 14.26 -0.84
N PHE A 262 5.60 13.24 -1.70
CA PHE A 262 6.39 12.04 -1.45
C PHE A 262 7.91 12.25 -1.63
N SER A 263 8.30 13.24 -2.43
CA SER A 263 9.72 13.54 -2.72
C SER A 263 10.36 14.46 -1.68
N VAL A 264 9.62 14.99 -0.72
CA VAL A 264 10.22 15.79 0.35
C VAL A 264 11.25 14.93 1.11
N PRO A 265 12.51 15.39 1.23
CA PRO A 265 13.54 14.63 1.93
C PRO A 265 13.26 14.56 3.44
N TYR A 266 14.00 13.70 4.13
CA TYR A 266 13.96 13.61 5.58
C TYR A 266 14.26 14.99 6.20
N LEU A 267 13.45 15.39 7.15
CA LEU A 267 13.56 16.69 7.82
C LEU A 267 14.20 16.49 9.19
N GLU A 268 15.38 17.05 9.38
CA GLU A 268 15.97 17.12 10.73
C GLU A 268 15.15 18.04 11.62
N GLY A 269 14.93 17.61 12.84
CA GLY A 269 14.17 18.39 13.81
C GLY A 269 14.66 18.20 15.24
N ALA A 270 14.50 19.24 16.07
CA ALA A 270 14.87 19.22 17.46
C ALA A 270 13.75 18.67 18.34
N THR A 271 14.12 17.92 19.37
CA THR A 271 13.20 17.54 20.45
C THR A 271 12.62 18.81 21.16
N PRO A 272 11.38 18.81 21.69
CA PRO A 272 10.52 17.62 21.89
C PRO A 272 9.56 17.30 20.72
N VAL A 273 9.63 18.00 19.60
CA VAL A 273 8.69 17.90 18.49
C VAL A 273 9.40 17.38 17.26
N CYS A 274 8.87 16.30 16.67
CA CYS A 274 9.40 15.70 15.46
C CYS A 274 8.98 16.49 14.23
N THR A 275 9.93 17.09 13.50
CA THR A 275 9.64 17.87 12.28
C THR A 275 9.02 17.00 11.19
N ASN A 276 9.54 15.78 10.97
CA ASN A 276 8.91 14.83 10.06
C ASN A 276 7.48 14.51 10.48
N GLY A 277 7.24 14.27 11.79
CA GLY A 277 5.92 13.97 12.32
C GLY A 277 4.90 15.09 12.08
N ILE A 278 5.31 16.35 12.13
CA ILE A 278 4.43 17.49 11.76
C ILE A 278 4.10 17.42 10.26
N TYR A 279 5.11 17.22 9.43
CA TYR A 279 4.94 17.11 7.98
C TYR A 279 4.04 15.92 7.61
N GLU A 280 4.27 14.75 8.20
CA GLU A 280 3.51 13.53 8.00
C GLU A 280 2.04 13.69 8.43
N ALA A 281 1.81 14.28 9.63
CA ALA A 281 0.47 14.61 10.10
C ALA A 281 -0.26 15.56 9.14
N PHE A 282 0.42 16.59 8.63
CA PHE A 282 -0.13 17.47 7.60
C PHE A 282 -0.49 16.70 6.32
N CYS A 283 0.40 15.86 5.83
CA CYS A 283 0.15 15.06 4.63
C CYS A 283 -1.06 14.15 4.80
N VAL A 284 -1.10 13.37 5.88
CA VAL A 284 -2.11 12.32 6.05
C VAL A 284 -3.47 12.90 6.46
N ILE A 285 -3.48 13.92 7.31
CA ILE A 285 -4.74 14.47 7.88
C ILE A 285 -5.35 15.53 6.98
N ILE A 286 -4.56 16.26 6.22
CA ILE A 286 -5.04 17.40 5.42
C ILE A 286 -4.82 17.18 3.93
N ALA A 287 -3.58 16.99 3.49
CA ALA A 287 -3.24 17.00 2.07
C ALA A 287 -3.88 15.82 1.31
N PHE A 288 -3.74 14.59 1.81
CA PHE A 288 -4.27 13.41 1.12
C PHE A 288 -5.80 13.37 1.05
N PRO A 289 -6.58 13.69 2.12
CA PRO A 289 -8.02 13.84 2.00
C PRO A 289 -8.45 14.87 0.94
N VAL A 290 -7.76 16.01 0.87
CA VAL A 290 -8.02 17.03 -0.16
C VAL A 290 -7.72 16.50 -1.57
N LEU A 291 -6.60 15.79 -1.75
CA LEU A 291 -6.24 15.20 -3.05
C LEU A 291 -7.22 14.11 -3.47
N VAL A 292 -7.70 13.28 -2.54
CA VAL A 292 -8.74 12.27 -2.84
C VAL A 292 -10.05 12.95 -3.21
N TRP A 293 -10.45 14.00 -2.51
CA TRP A 293 -11.66 14.76 -2.83
C TRP A 293 -11.56 15.45 -4.20
N LEU A 294 -10.42 16.08 -4.51
CA LEU A 294 -10.17 16.71 -5.82
C LEU A 294 -10.15 15.65 -6.93
N GLY A 295 -9.45 14.53 -6.73
CA GLY A 295 -9.38 13.44 -7.68
C GLY A 295 -10.74 12.79 -7.94
N ALA A 296 -11.56 12.59 -6.90
CA ALA A 296 -12.92 12.09 -7.05
C ALA A 296 -13.86 13.08 -7.73
N SER A 297 -13.61 14.40 -7.60
CA SER A 297 -14.39 15.47 -8.23
C SER A 297 -14.05 15.68 -9.70
N GLY A 298 -12.84 15.31 -10.10
CA GLY A 298 -12.36 15.51 -11.45
C GLY A 298 -12.92 14.50 -12.45
N THR A 299 -13.03 14.92 -13.69
CA THR A 299 -13.29 14.04 -14.83
C THR A 299 -12.14 14.15 -15.82
N THR A 300 -11.73 13.04 -16.41
CA THR A 300 -10.82 13.09 -17.55
C THR A 300 -11.57 13.65 -18.74
N THR A 301 -11.11 14.78 -19.26
CA THR A 301 -11.76 15.46 -20.38
C THR A 301 -11.22 15.01 -21.74
N ASP A 302 -10.08 14.34 -21.74
CA ASP A 302 -9.41 13.88 -22.94
C ASP A 302 -9.10 12.37 -22.89
N LYS A 303 -9.05 11.76 -24.07
CA LYS A 303 -8.84 10.33 -24.24
C LYS A 303 -7.47 9.84 -23.75
N LYS A 304 -6.44 10.69 -23.84
CA LYS A 304 -5.06 10.34 -23.43
C LYS A 304 -4.96 10.26 -21.91
N SER A 305 -5.44 11.27 -21.20
CA SER A 305 -5.47 11.27 -19.71
C SER A 305 -6.27 10.10 -19.18
N THR A 306 -7.40 9.76 -19.80
CA THR A 306 -8.20 8.57 -19.43
C THR A 306 -7.39 7.27 -19.61
N GLN A 307 -6.67 7.13 -20.70
CA GLN A 307 -5.83 5.95 -20.95
C GLN A 307 -4.66 5.85 -19.97
N ILE A 308 -4.02 6.99 -19.66
CA ILE A 308 -2.95 7.05 -18.65
C ILE A 308 -3.47 6.64 -17.27
N CYS A 309 -4.58 7.22 -16.81
CA CYS A 309 -5.19 6.88 -15.53
C CYS A 309 -5.53 5.38 -15.45
N LYS A 310 -6.09 4.83 -16.52
CA LYS A 310 -6.41 3.41 -16.58
C LYS A 310 -5.16 2.53 -16.53
N CYS A 311 -4.15 2.84 -17.32
CA CYS A 311 -2.90 2.08 -17.34
C CYS A 311 -2.23 2.08 -15.96
N LEU A 312 -2.09 3.26 -15.35
CA LEU A 312 -1.52 3.43 -14.01
C LEU A 312 -2.36 2.71 -12.93
N GLY A 313 -3.67 2.81 -13.02
CA GLY A 313 -4.59 2.14 -12.10
C GLY A 313 -4.51 0.62 -12.18
N ASP A 314 -4.44 0.07 -13.39
CA ASP A 314 -4.38 -1.38 -13.62
C ASP A 314 -3.09 -1.99 -13.02
N ILE A 315 -1.94 -1.32 -13.19
CA ILE A 315 -0.65 -1.83 -12.68
C ILE A 315 -0.40 -1.50 -11.20
N SER A 316 -1.15 -0.58 -10.60
CA SER A 316 -0.87 -0.04 -9.25
C SER A 316 -0.76 -1.11 -8.18
N TYR A 317 -1.73 -2.02 -8.12
CA TYR A 317 -1.76 -3.08 -7.11
C TYR A 317 -0.68 -4.16 -7.36
N PRO A 318 -0.52 -4.69 -8.59
CA PRO A 318 0.61 -5.56 -8.91
C PRO A 318 1.97 -4.95 -8.56
N VAL A 319 2.25 -3.72 -8.95
CA VAL A 319 3.49 -3.01 -8.61
C VAL A 319 3.70 -3.00 -7.10
N TYR A 320 2.70 -2.59 -6.35
CA TYR A 320 2.80 -2.49 -4.89
C TYR A 320 3.11 -3.83 -4.24
N VAL A 321 2.52 -4.93 -4.72
CA VAL A 321 2.68 -6.24 -4.08
C VAL A 321 3.99 -6.92 -4.43
N ILE A 322 4.52 -6.74 -5.66
CA ILE A 322 5.63 -7.59 -6.13
C ILE A 322 7.00 -6.90 -6.11
N HIS A 323 7.08 -5.59 -5.84
CA HIS A 323 8.35 -4.87 -5.99
C HIS A 323 9.39 -5.25 -4.92
N TYR A 324 8.96 -5.47 -3.69
CA TYR A 324 9.88 -5.56 -2.55
C TYR A 324 10.78 -6.81 -2.55
N PRO A 325 10.36 -7.99 -3.01
CA PRO A 325 11.27 -9.10 -3.24
C PRO A 325 12.53 -8.75 -4.05
N PHE A 326 12.40 -7.86 -5.03
CA PHE A 326 13.54 -7.41 -5.84
C PHE A 326 14.32 -6.27 -5.18
N MET A 327 13.67 -5.49 -4.29
CA MET A 327 14.40 -4.54 -3.44
C MET A 327 15.34 -5.26 -2.48
N TYR A 328 14.95 -6.38 -1.90
CA TYR A 328 15.86 -7.19 -1.07
C TYR A 328 17.12 -7.62 -1.83
N LEU A 329 17.00 -8.06 -3.09
CA LEU A 329 18.17 -8.37 -3.92
C LEU A 329 19.02 -7.14 -4.18
N PHE A 330 18.39 -5.98 -4.42
CA PHE A 330 19.09 -4.72 -4.60
C PHE A 330 19.83 -4.31 -3.32
N TYR A 331 19.21 -4.40 -2.15
CA TYR A 331 19.82 -4.12 -0.85
C TYR A 331 21.02 -5.02 -0.58
N ALA A 332 20.86 -6.33 -0.81
CA ALA A 332 21.96 -7.29 -0.66
C ALA A 332 23.13 -6.96 -1.61
N TRP A 333 22.84 -6.51 -2.83
CA TRP A 333 23.85 -6.09 -3.79
C TRP A 333 24.54 -4.79 -3.34
N LEU A 334 23.80 -3.80 -2.82
CA LEU A 334 24.35 -2.56 -2.27
C LEU A 334 25.31 -2.86 -1.10
N ILE A 335 24.87 -3.66 -0.13
CA ILE A 335 25.67 -4.05 1.04
C ILE A 335 26.95 -4.74 0.60
N LYS A 336 26.85 -5.74 -0.29
CA LYS A 336 28.00 -6.52 -0.76
C LYS A 336 29.05 -5.66 -1.45
N ASN A 337 28.63 -4.62 -2.17
CA ASN A 337 29.52 -3.75 -2.95
C ASN A 337 29.84 -2.43 -2.23
N GLN A 338 29.31 -2.21 -1.02
CA GLN A 338 29.47 -0.98 -0.23
C GLN A 338 29.10 0.30 -1.03
N LEU A 339 27.92 0.29 -1.65
CA LEU A 339 27.40 1.36 -2.48
C LEU A 339 26.21 2.02 -1.76
N PHE A 340 26.28 3.35 -1.54
CA PHE A 340 25.36 4.04 -0.64
C PHE A 340 24.65 5.23 -1.27
N THR A 341 24.93 5.54 -2.55
CA THR A 341 24.37 6.71 -3.21
C THR A 341 23.81 6.41 -4.59
N LEU A 342 22.86 7.23 -5.02
CA LEU A 342 22.29 7.14 -6.36
C LEU A 342 23.34 7.41 -7.44
N GLU A 343 24.29 8.32 -7.21
CA GLU A 343 25.36 8.64 -8.16
C GLU A 343 26.18 7.41 -8.53
N GLN A 344 26.47 6.56 -7.54
CA GLN A 344 27.25 5.32 -7.74
C GLN A 344 26.46 4.24 -8.48
N THR A 345 25.11 4.28 -8.45
CA THR A 345 24.27 3.11 -8.80
C THR A 345 23.09 3.43 -9.72
N TRP A 346 23.01 4.63 -10.27
CA TRP A 346 21.81 5.10 -10.99
C TRP A 346 21.36 4.16 -12.14
N GLN A 347 22.31 3.51 -12.84
CA GLN A 347 21.96 2.56 -13.91
C GLN A 347 21.25 1.33 -13.34
N VAL A 348 21.77 0.78 -12.23
CA VAL A 348 21.16 -0.40 -11.58
C VAL A 348 19.83 -0.02 -10.95
N ALA A 349 19.75 1.13 -10.28
CA ALA A 349 18.52 1.66 -9.71
C ALA A 349 17.42 1.83 -10.78
N LEU A 350 17.77 2.39 -11.95
CA LEU A 350 16.86 2.52 -13.08
C LEU A 350 16.41 1.15 -13.64
N CYS A 351 17.35 0.21 -13.75
CA CYS A 351 17.03 -1.16 -14.16
C CYS A 351 16.07 -1.85 -13.17
N VAL A 352 16.31 -1.72 -11.87
CA VAL A 352 15.45 -2.27 -10.81
C VAL A 352 14.05 -1.62 -10.88
N TYR A 353 13.99 -0.31 -11.05
CA TYR A 353 12.74 0.43 -11.20
C TYR A 353 11.93 -0.07 -12.42
N ALA A 354 12.57 -0.11 -13.60
CA ALA A 354 11.94 -0.55 -14.83
C ALA A 354 11.53 -2.04 -14.78
N TRP A 355 12.38 -2.90 -14.19
CA TRP A 355 12.10 -4.31 -14.00
C TRP A 355 10.84 -4.54 -13.17
N ASN A 356 10.69 -3.82 -12.05
CA ASN A 356 9.51 -3.95 -11.20
C ASN A 356 8.22 -3.57 -11.92
N ILE A 357 8.24 -2.51 -12.76
CA ILE A 357 7.09 -2.11 -13.56
C ILE A 357 6.77 -3.19 -14.62
N LEU A 358 7.78 -3.68 -15.33
CA LEU A 358 7.61 -4.73 -16.35
C LEU A 358 7.04 -5.99 -15.73
N LEU A 359 7.61 -6.46 -14.61
CA LEU A 359 7.18 -7.67 -13.95
C LEU A 359 5.75 -7.52 -13.40
N ALA A 360 5.41 -6.36 -12.85
CA ALA A 360 4.05 -6.08 -12.41
C ALA A 360 3.04 -6.18 -13.56
N TYR A 361 3.39 -5.65 -14.73
CA TYR A 361 2.56 -5.76 -15.92
C TYR A 361 2.41 -7.22 -16.37
N LEU A 362 3.50 -7.99 -16.37
CA LEU A 362 3.45 -9.42 -16.71
C LEU A 362 2.59 -10.21 -15.70
N CYS A 363 2.78 -9.99 -14.41
CA CYS A 363 1.96 -10.61 -13.37
C CYS A 363 0.48 -10.22 -13.50
N LEU A 364 0.17 -8.97 -13.81
CA LEU A 364 -1.20 -8.51 -14.07
C LEU A 364 -1.83 -9.30 -15.20
N LYS A 365 -1.16 -9.39 -16.37
CA LYS A 365 -1.73 -9.95 -17.60
C LYS A 365 -1.80 -11.46 -17.59
N PHE A 366 -0.75 -12.12 -17.11
CA PHE A 366 -0.63 -13.58 -17.21
C PHE A 366 -1.10 -14.33 -15.97
N TYR A 367 -1.24 -13.64 -14.84
CA TYR A 367 -1.67 -14.29 -13.61
C TYR A 367 -2.91 -13.62 -12.96
N ASP A 368 -2.83 -12.34 -12.58
CA ASP A 368 -3.87 -11.70 -11.76
C ASP A 368 -5.23 -11.62 -12.50
N GLU A 369 -5.26 -11.08 -13.72
CA GLU A 369 -6.50 -10.98 -14.48
C GLU A 369 -7.14 -12.35 -14.78
N PRO A 370 -6.39 -13.38 -15.25
CA PRO A 370 -6.96 -14.71 -15.49
C PRO A 370 -7.50 -15.36 -14.21
N VAL A 371 -6.70 -15.32 -13.12
CA VAL A 371 -7.09 -15.93 -11.84
C VAL A 371 -8.32 -15.25 -11.27
N ARG A 372 -8.35 -13.93 -11.21
CA ARG A 372 -9.53 -13.19 -10.73
C ARG A 372 -10.79 -13.47 -11.56
N LYS A 373 -10.66 -13.54 -12.88
CA LYS A 373 -11.78 -13.90 -13.77
C LYS A 373 -12.30 -15.32 -13.48
N TYR A 374 -11.39 -16.28 -13.33
CA TYR A 374 -11.75 -17.66 -12.99
C TYR A 374 -12.46 -17.74 -11.63
N LEU A 375 -11.87 -17.15 -10.58
CA LEU A 375 -12.45 -17.15 -9.24
C LEU A 375 -13.80 -16.42 -9.18
N ALA A 376 -13.94 -15.29 -9.87
CA ALA A 376 -15.19 -14.56 -9.94
C ALA A 376 -16.31 -15.39 -10.60
N ARG A 377 -16.03 -16.06 -11.69
CA ARG A 377 -16.97 -16.97 -12.35
C ARG A 377 -17.37 -18.14 -11.43
N ARG A 378 -16.41 -18.71 -10.71
CA ARG A 378 -16.65 -19.88 -9.86
C ARG A 378 -17.43 -19.55 -8.58
N PHE A 379 -17.18 -18.39 -7.95
CA PHE A 379 -17.64 -18.09 -6.61
C PHE A 379 -18.62 -16.92 -6.49
N LEU A 380 -18.71 -16.05 -7.51
CA LEU A 380 -19.58 -14.87 -7.50
C LEU A 380 -20.72 -14.92 -8.51
N SER A 381 -20.63 -15.75 -9.57
CA SER A 381 -21.77 -15.97 -10.46
C SER A 381 -22.93 -16.58 -9.65
N LYS A 382 -24.11 -15.98 -9.73
CA LYS A 382 -25.32 -16.63 -9.25
C LYS A 382 -25.45 -17.95 -10.05
N LYS A 383 -25.54 -19.09 -9.36
CA LYS A 383 -26.15 -20.26 -9.98
C LYS A 383 -27.57 -19.83 -10.38
N GLN A 384 -27.81 -19.73 -11.66
CA GLN A 384 -29.18 -19.65 -12.21
C GLN A 384 -29.93 -20.89 -11.78
#